data_8a3b0fc40b47b395aa6a4d3c034b53bf
#
_entry.id   8a3b0fc40b47b395aa6a4d3c034b53bf
#
_cell.length_a   1.000
_cell.length_b   1.000
_cell.length_c   1.000
_cell.angle_alpha   90.00
_cell.angle_beta   90.00
_cell.angle_gamma   90.00
#
_symmetry.space_group_name_H-M   'P 1'
#
loop_
_entity.id
_entity.type
_entity.pdbx_description
1 polymer ?
#
loop_
_entity_poly.entity_id
_entity_poly.type
_entity_poly.pdbx_seq_one_letter_code
_entity_poly.pdbx_strand_id
1 'polypeptide(L)'
;MEVAIIGGGIMGVTLGYYLAQRGVSVDIYEASPVAGGLAGPMTLPDGTAIDRFYHAILSSDSHLTRLCAELGIADQLRFRETRMGFYRQGAIYSMNNVAEFLRFPLLNPLDRMRLGFTVLAAQLVHDWHQLEGVSVEDWLVRLSGRRAFDTVWRPMLMAKFDGGFEDTPATYIWSRLVRMKSTREGANQKEMAGHLIGGYITLINALVERIQAAGGRLHLSTPVREVVIENGRAVGVRLADGVRRFDALAVTMQAPIFQRLIPGAAEDYRAFLGQTEYLGIVCPVVVLDRPLTGYWTLNITDESVPFTGVIETTAYIDPQYVGGHHLVYLPKYTAPGSPWQQKTDAEIQELWLASLERMFPRFARDQVRYFLVHRERYVEPLHRLNGTDAIPGVQTPIAGLTLCTTAQIYPALTNGESVTRHAESAAELLLNGLLARRSVADDVAMATPVAPLDSVAVTR
;
A
#
# COMPACT_ATOMS: atom_id res chain seq x y z
N MET A 1 22.05 -19.29 -5.48
CA MET A 1 20.62 -19.28 -5.83
C MET A 1 20.30 -17.94 -6.40
N GLU A 2 19.66 -17.94 -7.56
CA GLU A 2 19.31 -16.71 -8.29
C GLU A 2 17.79 -16.55 -8.34
N VAL A 3 17.28 -15.39 -7.92
CA VAL A 3 15.84 -15.10 -7.85
C VAL A 3 15.54 -13.86 -8.68
N ALA A 4 14.53 -13.97 -9.56
CA ALA A 4 13.96 -12.81 -10.21
C ALA A 4 12.77 -12.26 -9.41
N ILE A 5 12.73 -10.95 -9.21
CA ILE A 5 11.58 -10.24 -8.63
C ILE A 5 10.97 -9.37 -9.73
N ILE A 6 9.67 -9.54 -9.99
CA ILE A 6 8.92 -8.78 -10.99
C ILE A 6 8.11 -7.70 -10.27
N GLY A 7 8.54 -6.46 -10.45
CA GLY A 7 8.01 -5.26 -9.79
C GLY A 7 9.01 -4.63 -8.82
N GLY A 8 9.45 -3.41 -9.13
CA GLY A 8 10.36 -2.59 -8.32
C GLY A 8 9.65 -1.62 -7.39
N GLY A 9 8.39 -1.90 -7.02
CA GLY A 9 7.67 -1.18 -5.98
C GLY A 9 8.29 -1.43 -4.60
N ILE A 10 7.85 -0.66 -3.58
CA ILE A 10 8.38 -0.82 -2.21
C ILE A 10 8.32 -2.27 -1.71
N MET A 11 7.29 -3.03 -2.07
CA MET A 11 7.20 -4.46 -1.72
C MET A 11 8.31 -5.29 -2.36
N GLY A 12 8.58 -5.09 -3.67
CA GLY A 12 9.60 -5.84 -4.39
C GLY A 12 11.01 -5.52 -3.94
N VAL A 13 11.34 -4.24 -3.72
CA VAL A 13 12.68 -3.87 -3.22
C VAL A 13 12.89 -4.30 -1.77
N THR A 14 11.84 -4.30 -0.93
CA THR A 14 11.91 -4.81 0.45
C THR A 14 12.11 -6.33 0.47
N LEU A 15 11.35 -7.06 -0.35
CA LEU A 15 11.52 -8.51 -0.55
C LEU A 15 12.95 -8.84 -1.01
N GLY A 16 13.44 -8.10 -2.03
CA GLY A 16 14.78 -8.24 -2.57
C GLY A 16 15.88 -7.98 -1.54
N TYR A 17 15.71 -6.97 -0.70
CA TYR A 17 16.61 -6.68 0.41
C TYR A 17 16.72 -7.87 1.38
N TYR A 18 15.59 -8.38 1.87
CA TYR A 18 15.63 -9.51 2.83
C TYR A 18 16.20 -10.79 2.23
N LEU A 19 16.00 -11.07 0.95
CA LEU A 19 16.63 -12.18 0.24
C LEU A 19 18.13 -11.96 0.07
N ALA A 20 18.56 -10.77 -0.36
CA ALA A 20 19.96 -10.42 -0.56
C ALA A 20 20.76 -10.51 0.75
N GLN A 21 20.20 -10.07 1.89
CA GLN A 21 20.81 -10.20 3.21
C GLN A 21 21.02 -11.65 3.63
N ARG A 22 20.34 -12.60 3.01
CA ARG A 22 20.46 -14.04 3.25
C ARG A 22 21.29 -14.77 2.18
N GLY A 23 22.05 -14.00 1.35
CA GLY A 23 22.99 -14.54 0.35
C GLY A 23 22.31 -15.06 -0.92
N VAL A 24 21.08 -14.64 -1.21
CA VAL A 24 20.41 -14.92 -2.48
C VAL A 24 20.79 -13.85 -3.49
N SER A 25 21.20 -14.22 -4.69
CA SER A 25 21.40 -13.30 -5.81
C SER A 25 20.04 -12.87 -6.35
N VAL A 26 19.79 -11.56 -6.40
CA VAL A 26 18.47 -10.99 -6.73
C VAL A 26 18.57 -10.09 -7.95
N ASP A 27 17.73 -10.33 -8.95
CA ASP A 27 17.48 -9.45 -10.09
C ASP A 27 16.04 -8.91 -10.01
N ILE A 28 15.88 -7.59 -9.83
CA ILE A 28 14.59 -6.92 -9.77
C ILE A 28 14.30 -6.26 -11.13
N TYR A 29 13.16 -6.57 -11.73
CA TYR A 29 12.71 -6.00 -13.00
C TYR A 29 11.55 -5.03 -12.78
N GLU A 30 11.73 -3.77 -13.16
CA GLU A 30 10.75 -2.69 -13.06
C GLU A 30 10.50 -2.08 -14.45
N ALA A 31 9.22 -1.98 -14.80
CA ALA A 31 8.80 -1.42 -16.08
C ALA A 31 8.98 0.11 -16.16
N SER A 32 8.84 0.78 -15.02
CA SER A 32 9.00 2.24 -14.89
C SER A 32 10.48 2.64 -14.92
N PRO A 33 10.79 3.88 -15.34
CA PRO A 33 12.14 4.44 -15.22
C PRO A 33 12.56 4.75 -13.77
N VAL A 34 11.63 4.63 -12.80
CA VAL A 34 11.86 4.92 -11.37
C VAL A 34 11.28 3.80 -10.53
N ALA A 35 12.05 3.34 -9.54
CA ALA A 35 11.56 2.38 -8.54
C ALA A 35 10.59 3.03 -7.53
N GLY A 36 9.81 2.20 -6.85
CA GLY A 36 8.95 2.61 -5.74
C GLY A 36 7.46 2.34 -5.94
N GLY A 37 7.00 2.12 -7.16
CA GLY A 37 5.58 1.86 -7.44
C GLY A 37 4.69 3.00 -6.95
N LEU A 38 3.68 2.70 -6.11
CA LEU A 38 2.79 3.72 -5.52
C LEU A 38 3.52 4.66 -4.53
N ALA A 39 4.61 4.20 -3.90
CA ALA A 39 5.45 5.00 -3.00
C ALA A 39 6.58 5.73 -3.76
N GLY A 40 6.61 5.64 -5.08
CA GLY A 40 7.60 6.31 -5.91
C GLY A 40 7.45 7.83 -5.91
N PRO A 41 8.54 8.57 -6.24
CA PRO A 41 8.54 10.02 -6.30
C PRO A 41 7.87 10.53 -7.58
N MET A 42 7.58 11.81 -7.56
CA MET A 42 7.36 12.64 -8.73
C MET A 42 8.22 13.89 -8.66
N THR A 43 8.52 14.50 -9.80
CA THR A 43 9.27 15.75 -9.87
C THR A 43 8.33 16.87 -10.29
N LEU A 44 8.31 17.95 -9.51
CA LEU A 44 7.60 19.16 -9.85
C LEU A 44 8.30 19.89 -11.01
N PRO A 45 7.60 20.82 -11.72
CA PRO A 45 8.21 21.57 -12.82
C PRO A 45 9.47 22.38 -12.46
N ASP A 46 9.64 22.73 -11.18
CA ASP A 46 10.83 23.42 -10.67
C ASP A 46 12.00 22.46 -10.26
N GLY A 47 11.83 21.15 -10.47
CA GLY A 47 12.81 20.14 -10.12
C GLY A 47 12.68 19.56 -8.71
N THR A 48 11.77 20.05 -7.88
CA THR A 48 11.56 19.53 -6.53
C THR A 48 10.95 18.12 -6.58
N ALA A 49 11.58 17.17 -5.90
CA ALA A 49 11.03 15.81 -5.75
C ALA A 49 10.06 15.74 -4.56
N ILE A 50 8.90 15.12 -4.76
CA ILE A 50 7.90 14.88 -3.72
C ILE A 50 7.34 13.46 -3.89
N ASP A 51 6.64 12.94 -2.88
CA ASP A 51 5.90 11.68 -3.02
C ASP A 51 4.72 11.86 -3.98
N ARG A 52 4.52 10.92 -4.90
CA ARG A 52 3.42 10.94 -5.88
C ARG A 52 2.04 10.80 -5.22
N PHE A 53 1.96 10.02 -4.16
CA PHE A 53 0.79 9.87 -3.30
C PHE A 53 1.19 10.13 -1.86
N TYR A 54 0.23 10.58 -1.05
CA TYR A 54 0.49 10.86 0.37
C TYR A 54 0.71 9.56 1.15
N HIS A 55 1.79 9.52 1.90
CA HIS A 55 2.11 8.42 2.81
C HIS A 55 2.57 9.00 4.14
N ALA A 56 1.98 8.53 5.23
CA ALA A 56 2.41 8.89 6.57
C ALA A 56 2.92 7.65 7.30
N ILE A 57 3.95 7.84 8.10
CA ILE A 57 4.53 6.82 8.98
C ILE A 57 4.01 7.11 10.39
N LEU A 58 3.47 6.10 11.07
CA LEU A 58 3.02 6.26 12.44
C LEU A 58 4.12 5.80 13.41
N SER A 59 4.13 6.34 14.62
CA SER A 59 5.09 5.92 15.66
C SER A 59 4.96 4.45 16.06
N SER A 60 3.80 3.85 15.79
CA SER A 60 3.52 2.43 15.99
C SER A 60 3.96 1.52 14.84
N ASP A 61 4.46 2.06 13.74
CA ASP A 61 4.89 1.30 12.56
C ASP A 61 6.28 0.67 12.82
N SER A 62 6.30 -0.43 13.59
CA SER A 62 7.51 -1.03 14.14
C SER A 62 8.38 -1.73 13.09
N HIS A 63 7.81 -2.41 12.11
CA HIS A 63 8.58 -3.06 11.03
C HIS A 63 9.24 -2.03 10.12
N LEU A 64 8.52 -0.96 9.77
CA LEU A 64 9.05 0.09 8.91
C LEU A 64 10.15 0.90 9.62
N THR A 65 9.95 1.27 10.89
CA THR A 65 10.95 2.01 11.67
C THR A 65 12.19 1.16 11.94
N ARG A 66 12.02 -0.14 12.23
CA ARG A 66 13.13 -1.09 12.33
C ARG A 66 13.91 -1.18 11.00
N LEU A 67 13.21 -1.31 9.88
CA LEU A 67 13.84 -1.33 8.55
C LEU A 67 14.65 -0.06 8.30
N CYS A 68 14.14 1.12 8.64
CA CYS A 68 14.89 2.37 8.54
C CYS A 68 16.18 2.34 9.39
N ALA A 69 16.13 1.73 10.59
CA ALA A 69 17.31 1.59 11.45
C ALA A 69 18.33 0.59 10.86
N GLU A 70 17.89 -0.57 10.35
CA GLU A 70 18.74 -1.57 9.68
C GLU A 70 19.47 -0.98 8.46
N LEU A 71 18.81 -0.09 7.73
CA LEU A 71 19.37 0.59 6.57
C LEU A 71 20.30 1.76 6.94
N GLY A 72 20.28 2.22 8.20
CA GLY A 72 21.08 3.35 8.68
C GLY A 72 20.48 4.72 8.35
N ILE A 73 19.16 4.79 8.09
CA ILE A 73 18.44 6.02 7.75
C ILE A 73 17.43 6.46 8.83
N ALA A 74 17.52 5.92 10.04
CA ALA A 74 16.61 6.28 11.14
C ALA A 74 16.68 7.79 11.49
N ASP A 75 17.83 8.41 11.27
CA ASP A 75 18.04 9.85 11.44
C ASP A 75 17.34 10.70 10.36
N GLN A 76 16.86 10.12 9.28
CA GLN A 76 16.04 10.80 8.26
C GLN A 76 14.55 10.78 8.61
N LEU A 77 14.14 9.96 9.58
CA LEU A 77 12.75 9.86 10.00
C LEU A 77 12.41 11.00 10.98
N ARG A 78 11.38 11.76 10.66
CA ARG A 78 10.90 12.90 11.46
C ARG A 78 9.45 12.70 11.84
N PHE A 79 9.13 12.89 13.12
CA PHE A 79 7.76 12.87 13.62
C PHE A 79 7.35 14.27 14.09
N ARG A 80 6.13 14.66 13.73
CA ARG A 80 5.49 15.90 14.20
C ARG A 80 4.07 15.63 14.64
N GLU A 81 3.59 16.46 15.57
CA GLU A 81 2.19 16.50 15.98
C GLU A 81 1.30 16.85 14.79
N THR A 82 0.19 16.14 14.65
CA THR A 82 -0.78 16.34 13.60
C THR A 82 -2.14 16.71 14.13
N ARG A 83 -2.94 17.31 13.25
CA ARG A 83 -4.33 17.66 13.52
C ARG A 83 -5.23 17.00 12.49
N MET A 84 -6.29 16.35 12.95
CA MET A 84 -7.34 15.77 12.11
C MET A 84 -8.66 16.47 12.36
N GLY A 85 -9.51 16.49 11.35
CA GLY A 85 -10.84 17.06 11.45
C GLY A 85 -11.80 16.49 10.42
N PHE A 86 -13.03 17.00 10.50
CA PHE A 86 -14.11 16.73 9.56
C PHE A 86 -14.55 18.01 8.91
N TYR A 87 -14.80 17.95 7.61
CA TYR A 87 -15.43 19.04 6.88
C TYR A 87 -16.86 18.68 6.54
N ARG A 88 -17.79 19.58 6.85
CA ARG A 88 -19.19 19.47 6.48
C ARG A 88 -19.83 20.86 6.38
N GLN A 89 -20.52 21.13 5.27
CA GLN A 89 -21.34 22.32 5.06
C GLN A 89 -20.62 23.64 5.38
N GLY A 90 -19.40 23.83 4.88
CA GLY A 90 -18.61 25.05 5.07
C GLY A 90 -17.87 25.15 6.41
N ALA A 91 -17.98 24.16 7.29
CA ALA A 91 -17.35 24.19 8.61
C ALA A 91 -16.35 23.04 8.81
N ILE A 92 -15.27 23.33 9.55
CA ILE A 92 -14.28 22.35 10.00
C ILE A 92 -14.55 22.03 11.46
N TYR A 93 -14.66 20.75 11.75
CA TYR A 93 -14.86 20.20 13.09
C TYR A 93 -13.64 19.41 13.51
N SER A 94 -12.91 19.91 14.50
CA SER A 94 -11.72 19.26 15.05
C SER A 94 -12.08 18.04 15.90
N MET A 95 -11.23 16.99 15.86
CA MET A 95 -11.43 15.75 16.65
C MET A 95 -10.07 15.15 17.06
N ASN A 96 -9.21 15.92 17.69
CA ASN A 96 -7.85 15.50 18.04
C ASN A 96 -7.70 14.99 19.47
N ASN A 97 -8.64 15.32 20.34
CA ASN A 97 -8.59 14.96 21.76
C ASN A 97 -9.99 14.67 22.32
N VAL A 98 -10.05 14.11 23.51
CA VAL A 98 -11.30 13.74 24.19
C VAL A 98 -12.24 14.94 24.38
N ALA A 99 -11.69 16.12 24.70
CA ALA A 99 -12.53 17.31 24.91
C ALA A 99 -13.20 17.80 23.62
N GLU A 100 -12.47 17.77 22.49
CA GLU A 100 -13.02 18.08 21.17
C GLU A 100 -14.07 17.03 20.74
N PHE A 101 -13.79 15.75 20.98
CA PHE A 101 -14.73 14.67 20.73
C PHE A 101 -16.02 14.85 21.54
N LEU A 102 -15.93 15.15 22.84
CA LEU A 102 -17.10 15.38 23.69
C LEU A 102 -17.91 16.62 23.30
N ARG A 103 -17.28 17.59 22.59
CA ARG A 103 -17.93 18.79 22.07
C ARG A 103 -18.32 18.67 20.59
N PHE A 104 -18.11 17.52 19.95
CA PHE A 104 -18.36 17.34 18.52
C PHE A 104 -19.84 17.62 18.18
N PRO A 105 -20.15 18.71 17.45
CA PRO A 105 -21.51 19.25 17.40
C PRO A 105 -22.45 18.47 16.47
N LEU A 106 -21.90 17.65 15.56
CA LEU A 106 -22.71 16.87 14.61
C LEU A 106 -23.45 15.69 15.27
N LEU A 107 -23.07 15.32 16.50
CA LEU A 107 -23.68 14.23 17.26
C LEU A 107 -24.21 14.73 18.61
N ASN A 108 -25.34 14.19 19.06
CA ASN A 108 -25.82 14.40 20.41
C ASN A 108 -24.96 13.65 21.44
N PRO A 109 -25.08 13.94 22.76
CA PRO A 109 -24.26 13.29 23.77
C PRO A 109 -24.32 11.75 23.77
N LEU A 110 -25.50 11.16 23.55
CA LEU A 110 -25.68 9.69 23.51
C LEU A 110 -24.96 9.08 22.31
N ASP A 111 -25.11 9.68 21.13
CA ASP A 111 -24.43 9.20 19.91
C ASP A 111 -22.90 9.32 20.03
N ARG A 112 -22.40 10.37 20.69
CA ARG A 112 -20.95 10.51 21.00
C ARG A 112 -20.47 9.40 21.92
N MET A 113 -21.22 9.09 22.99
CA MET A 113 -20.88 7.98 23.90
C MET A 113 -20.86 6.64 23.15
N ARG A 114 -21.85 6.37 22.29
CA ARG A 114 -21.90 5.15 21.47
C ARG A 114 -20.74 5.08 20.46
N LEU A 115 -20.39 6.20 19.81
CA LEU A 115 -19.25 6.26 18.93
C LEU A 115 -17.94 5.98 19.67
N GLY A 116 -17.74 6.57 20.86
CA GLY A 116 -16.61 6.25 21.73
C GLY A 116 -16.58 4.78 22.14
N PHE A 117 -17.74 4.21 22.50
CA PHE A 117 -17.87 2.79 22.79
C PHE A 117 -17.51 1.90 21.59
N THR A 118 -17.85 2.31 20.36
CA THR A 118 -17.45 1.58 19.15
C THR A 118 -15.92 1.43 19.04
N VAL A 119 -15.18 2.48 19.34
CA VAL A 119 -13.70 2.45 19.35
C VAL A 119 -13.17 1.49 20.42
N LEU A 120 -13.78 1.48 21.61
CA LEU A 120 -13.41 0.55 22.69
C LEU A 120 -13.79 -0.90 22.36
N ALA A 121 -14.99 -1.11 21.84
CA ALA A 121 -15.49 -2.44 21.45
C ALA A 121 -14.61 -3.08 20.36
N ALA A 122 -14.10 -2.29 19.43
CA ALA A 122 -13.15 -2.78 18.42
C ALA A 122 -11.88 -3.39 19.05
N GLN A 123 -11.43 -2.89 20.21
CA GLN A 123 -10.25 -3.39 20.90
C GLN A 123 -10.48 -4.73 21.63
N LEU A 124 -11.73 -5.10 21.87
CA LEU A 124 -12.12 -6.35 22.52
C LEU A 124 -12.29 -7.51 21.54
N VAL A 125 -12.26 -7.23 20.25
CA VAL A 125 -12.30 -8.26 19.20
C VAL A 125 -10.90 -8.83 19.02
N HIS A 126 -10.66 -10.03 19.54
CA HIS A 126 -9.37 -10.73 19.40
C HIS A 126 -9.31 -11.65 18.18
N ASP A 127 -10.46 -12.19 17.78
CA ASP A 127 -10.60 -13.00 16.58
C ASP A 127 -11.40 -12.23 15.53
N TRP A 128 -10.72 -11.74 14.52
CA TRP A 128 -11.31 -10.94 13.46
C TRP A 128 -12.16 -11.76 12.48
N HIS A 129 -12.00 -13.11 12.43
CA HIS A 129 -12.79 -13.96 11.54
C HIS A 129 -14.29 -13.86 11.84
N GLN A 130 -14.67 -13.62 13.10
CA GLN A 130 -16.08 -13.38 13.46
C GLN A 130 -16.68 -12.11 12.82
N LEU A 131 -15.86 -11.23 12.25
CA LEU A 131 -16.30 -10.01 11.57
C LEU A 131 -16.35 -10.13 10.04
N GLU A 132 -15.85 -11.23 9.46
CA GLU A 132 -15.81 -11.41 8.01
C GLU A 132 -17.20 -11.52 7.38
N GLY A 133 -18.12 -12.20 8.05
CA GLY A 133 -19.50 -12.37 7.61
C GLY A 133 -20.43 -11.24 8.05
N VAL A 134 -19.93 -10.22 8.74
CA VAL A 134 -20.71 -9.08 9.23
C VAL A 134 -20.41 -7.86 8.37
N SER A 135 -21.48 -7.24 7.80
CA SER A 135 -21.28 -6.01 7.01
C SER A 135 -20.76 -4.86 7.88
N VAL A 136 -19.98 -3.98 7.27
CA VAL A 136 -19.47 -2.78 7.95
C VAL A 136 -20.63 -1.91 8.45
N GLU A 137 -21.74 -1.82 7.73
CA GLU A 137 -22.94 -1.08 8.13
C GLU A 137 -23.58 -1.70 9.36
N ASP A 138 -23.90 -3.00 9.33
CA ASP A 138 -24.57 -3.68 10.43
C ASP A 138 -23.76 -3.60 11.72
N TRP A 139 -22.44 -3.79 11.63
CA TRP A 139 -21.56 -3.71 12.77
C TRP A 139 -21.51 -2.30 13.37
N LEU A 140 -21.35 -1.27 12.53
CA LEU A 140 -21.28 0.12 12.97
C LEU A 140 -22.64 0.62 13.48
N VAL A 141 -23.76 0.27 12.84
CA VAL A 141 -25.10 0.63 13.31
C VAL A 141 -25.41 -0.01 14.66
N ARG A 142 -25.05 -1.28 14.84
CA ARG A 142 -25.22 -1.98 16.12
C ARG A 142 -24.47 -1.30 17.26
N LEU A 143 -23.24 -0.85 17.04
CA LEU A 143 -22.38 -0.25 18.07
C LEU A 143 -22.63 1.26 18.22
N SER A 144 -22.50 2.04 17.15
CA SER A 144 -22.59 3.50 17.20
C SER A 144 -24.01 4.06 17.05
N GLY A 145 -24.96 3.25 16.57
CA GLY A 145 -26.35 3.64 16.30
C GLY A 145 -26.52 4.27 14.91
N ARG A 146 -27.75 4.17 14.39
CA ARG A 146 -28.11 4.63 13.03
C ARG A 146 -27.73 6.09 12.80
N ARG A 147 -28.02 7.00 13.74
CA ARG A 147 -27.72 8.41 13.57
C ARG A 147 -26.23 8.72 13.46
N ALA A 148 -25.39 8.10 14.31
CA ALA A 148 -23.94 8.27 14.22
C ALA A 148 -23.39 7.63 12.94
N PHE A 149 -23.97 6.50 12.51
CA PHE A 149 -23.62 5.88 11.22
C PHE A 149 -23.92 6.84 10.06
N ASP A 150 -25.14 7.33 9.94
CA ASP A 150 -25.58 8.20 8.82
C ASP A 150 -24.84 9.55 8.82
N THR A 151 -24.43 10.05 10.00
CA THR A 151 -23.77 11.36 10.12
C THR A 151 -22.26 11.31 9.84
N VAL A 152 -21.57 10.23 10.25
CA VAL A 152 -20.12 10.13 10.23
C VAL A 152 -19.64 9.01 9.32
N TRP A 153 -20.07 7.77 9.57
CA TRP A 153 -19.51 6.61 8.89
C TRP A 153 -19.94 6.48 7.44
N ARG A 154 -21.23 6.60 7.19
CA ARG A 154 -21.80 6.43 5.84
C ARG A 154 -21.16 7.40 4.82
N PRO A 155 -21.07 8.71 5.06
CA PRO A 155 -20.43 9.62 4.10
C PRO A 155 -18.96 9.25 3.85
N MET A 156 -18.23 8.83 4.86
CA MET A 156 -16.84 8.39 4.71
C MET A 156 -16.73 7.10 3.88
N LEU A 157 -17.60 6.12 4.13
CA LEU A 157 -17.64 4.87 3.37
C LEU A 157 -18.06 5.12 1.92
N MET A 158 -19.10 5.92 1.69
CA MET A 158 -19.54 6.34 0.35
C MET A 158 -18.39 7.00 -0.43
N ALA A 159 -17.67 7.92 0.20
CA ALA A 159 -16.54 8.61 -0.43
C ALA A 159 -15.37 7.64 -0.71
N LYS A 160 -15.09 6.71 0.21
CA LYS A 160 -13.97 5.76 0.08
C LYS A 160 -14.25 4.68 -0.97
N PHE A 161 -15.46 4.14 -1.02
CA PHE A 161 -15.83 3.03 -1.91
C PHE A 161 -16.50 3.48 -3.21
N ASP A 162 -16.55 4.78 -3.47
CA ASP A 162 -17.25 5.37 -4.64
C ASP A 162 -18.72 4.91 -4.72
N GLY A 163 -19.36 4.75 -3.57
CA GLY A 163 -20.76 4.35 -3.40
C GLY A 163 -20.99 2.89 -2.97
N GLY A 164 -20.16 1.96 -3.40
CA GLY A 164 -20.43 0.53 -3.22
C GLY A 164 -19.73 -0.10 -2.01
N PHE A 165 -20.22 0.13 -0.79
CA PHE A 165 -19.63 -0.44 0.43
C PHE A 165 -20.48 -1.54 1.10
N GLU A 166 -21.64 -1.90 0.52
CA GLU A 166 -22.64 -2.78 1.13
C GLU A 166 -22.07 -4.18 1.47
N ASP A 167 -21.22 -4.72 0.59
CA ASP A 167 -20.57 -6.03 0.77
C ASP A 167 -19.21 -5.93 1.49
N THR A 168 -18.89 -4.78 2.09
CA THR A 168 -17.63 -4.60 2.80
C THR A 168 -17.73 -5.20 4.21
N PRO A 169 -16.80 -6.09 4.62
CA PRO A 169 -16.81 -6.68 5.94
C PRO A 169 -16.44 -5.67 7.04
N ALA A 170 -16.92 -5.89 8.23
CA ALA A 170 -16.64 -5.06 9.41
C ALA A 170 -15.15 -4.98 9.75
N THR A 171 -14.35 -5.96 9.36
CA THR A 171 -12.89 -5.98 9.47
C THR A 171 -12.25 -4.73 8.87
N TYR A 172 -12.84 -4.14 7.84
CA TYR A 172 -12.35 -2.93 7.19
C TYR A 172 -12.24 -1.73 8.15
N ILE A 173 -13.26 -1.45 8.94
CA ILE A 173 -13.23 -0.37 9.94
C ILE A 173 -12.57 -0.85 11.24
N TRP A 174 -12.78 -2.10 11.62
CA TRP A 174 -12.15 -2.68 12.79
C TRP A 174 -10.63 -2.51 12.79
N SER A 175 -9.97 -2.90 11.72
CA SER A 175 -8.50 -2.80 11.59
C SER A 175 -7.99 -1.35 11.71
N ARG A 176 -8.76 -0.38 11.22
CA ARG A 176 -8.47 1.05 11.36
C ARG A 176 -8.58 1.53 12.80
N LEU A 177 -9.66 1.13 13.49
CA LEU A 177 -9.88 1.49 14.89
C LEU A 177 -8.85 0.87 15.82
N VAL A 178 -8.43 -0.38 15.57
CA VAL A 178 -7.36 -1.05 16.32
C VAL A 178 -6.04 -0.32 16.12
N ARG A 179 -5.69 0.03 14.88
CA ARG A 179 -4.46 0.77 14.59
C ARG A 179 -4.44 2.17 15.21
N MET A 180 -5.57 2.90 15.21
CA MET A 180 -5.65 4.23 15.81
C MET A 180 -5.33 4.24 17.31
N LYS A 181 -5.65 3.17 18.06
CA LYS A 181 -5.29 3.09 19.48
C LYS A 181 -3.79 2.91 19.68
N SER A 182 -3.12 2.14 18.85
CA SER A 182 -1.67 1.90 18.97
C SER A 182 -0.84 3.17 18.79
N THR A 183 -1.42 4.23 18.18
CA THR A 183 -0.79 5.54 18.02
C THR A 183 -0.98 6.49 19.21
N ARG A 184 -1.83 6.12 20.18
CA ARG A 184 -2.20 6.94 21.34
C ARG A 184 -1.99 6.15 22.62
N GLU A 185 -0.78 6.16 23.14
CA GLU A 185 -0.51 5.65 24.49
C GLU A 185 -0.83 6.75 25.53
N GLY A 186 -1.95 6.58 26.24
CA GLY A 186 -2.45 7.48 27.27
C GLY A 186 -3.44 8.55 26.79
N ALA A 187 -4.32 9.00 27.69
CA ALA A 187 -5.45 9.91 27.39
C ALA A 187 -5.04 11.31 26.88
N ASN A 188 -3.78 11.68 26.99
CA ASN A 188 -3.24 13.00 26.61
C ASN A 188 -2.19 12.95 25.49
N GLN A 189 -1.94 11.79 24.89
CA GLN A 189 -0.96 11.73 23.82
C GLN A 189 -1.56 12.26 22.50
N LYS A 190 -0.80 13.16 21.90
CA LYS A 190 -1.11 13.79 20.64
C LYS A 190 -0.80 12.81 19.51
N GLU A 191 -1.61 12.85 18.48
CA GLU A 191 -1.36 12.05 17.29
C GLU A 191 -0.10 12.56 16.57
N MET A 192 0.84 11.65 16.31
CA MET A 192 2.11 11.95 15.65
C MET A 192 2.13 11.27 14.27
N ALA A 193 2.42 12.03 13.23
CA ALA A 193 2.76 11.48 11.93
C ALA A 193 4.23 11.71 11.60
N GLY A 194 4.83 10.71 11.00
CA GLY A 194 6.22 10.73 10.56
C GLY A 194 6.33 10.76 9.04
N HIS A 195 7.48 11.27 8.59
CA HIS A 195 7.92 11.24 7.20
C HIS A 195 9.42 11.03 7.13
N LEU A 196 9.91 10.56 6.01
CA LEU A 196 11.33 10.52 5.67
C LEU A 196 11.71 11.84 4.99
N ILE A 197 12.84 12.42 5.37
CA ILE A 197 13.41 13.56 4.63
C ILE A 197 13.69 13.11 3.20
N GLY A 198 13.19 13.85 2.22
CA GLY A 198 13.24 13.48 0.80
C GLY A 198 12.11 12.56 0.33
N GLY A 199 11.22 12.09 1.22
CA GLY A 199 10.10 11.20 0.90
C GLY A 199 10.47 9.71 0.95
N TYR A 200 9.54 8.85 0.52
CA TYR A 200 9.75 7.39 0.48
C TYR A 200 10.88 6.94 -0.44
N ILE A 201 11.26 7.78 -1.41
CA ILE A 201 12.40 7.48 -2.29
C ILE A 201 13.71 7.31 -1.49
N THR A 202 13.86 7.96 -0.33
CA THR A 202 15.00 7.78 0.57
C THR A 202 15.11 6.34 1.07
N LEU A 203 13.98 5.74 1.48
CA LEU A 203 13.92 4.33 1.86
C LEU A 203 14.21 3.41 0.67
N ILE A 204 13.60 3.70 -0.47
CA ILE A 204 13.74 2.89 -1.69
C ILE A 204 15.21 2.87 -2.15
N ASN A 205 15.86 4.02 -2.18
CA ASN A 205 17.28 4.13 -2.56
C ASN A 205 18.17 3.35 -1.58
N ALA A 206 17.96 3.48 -0.28
CA ALA A 206 18.74 2.75 0.72
C ALA A 206 18.56 1.22 0.58
N LEU A 207 17.35 0.74 0.29
CA LEU A 207 17.08 -0.68 -0.01
C LEU A 207 17.85 -1.14 -1.25
N VAL A 208 17.79 -0.36 -2.35
CA VAL A 208 18.46 -0.67 -3.61
C VAL A 208 19.98 -0.69 -3.41
N GLU A 209 20.55 0.27 -2.70
CA GLU A 209 21.98 0.31 -2.37
C GLU A 209 22.42 -0.96 -1.62
N ARG A 210 21.65 -1.42 -0.64
CA ARG A 210 21.94 -2.67 0.10
C ARG A 210 21.85 -3.91 -0.78
N ILE A 211 20.85 -3.97 -1.68
CA ILE A 211 20.70 -5.05 -2.65
C ILE A 211 21.93 -5.09 -3.58
N GLN A 212 22.35 -3.94 -4.12
CA GLN A 212 23.49 -3.83 -5.02
C GLN A 212 24.81 -4.16 -4.31
N ALA A 213 24.98 -3.71 -3.07
CA ALA A 213 26.15 -4.05 -2.26
C ALA A 213 26.26 -5.57 -1.99
N ALA A 214 25.15 -6.30 -1.97
CA ALA A 214 25.09 -7.74 -1.87
C ALA A 214 25.21 -8.46 -3.24
N GLY A 215 25.45 -7.73 -4.34
CA GLY A 215 25.61 -8.29 -5.70
C GLY A 215 24.31 -8.42 -6.48
N GLY A 216 23.17 -7.98 -5.94
CA GLY A 216 21.89 -7.94 -6.65
C GLY A 216 21.80 -6.79 -7.66
N ARG A 217 20.79 -6.81 -8.52
CA ARG A 217 20.61 -5.83 -9.60
C ARG A 217 19.17 -5.33 -9.66
N LEU A 218 19.02 -4.04 -9.96
CA LEU A 218 17.74 -3.41 -10.30
C LEU A 218 17.75 -2.98 -11.77
N HIS A 219 16.83 -3.52 -12.54
CA HIS A 219 16.66 -3.25 -13.98
C HIS A 219 15.43 -2.35 -14.16
N LEU A 220 15.64 -1.05 -14.26
CA LEU A 220 14.61 -0.05 -14.57
C LEU A 220 14.28 -0.04 -16.06
N SER A 221 13.11 0.49 -16.43
CA SER A 221 12.62 0.53 -17.83
C SER A 221 12.68 -0.84 -18.53
N THR A 222 12.55 -1.92 -17.74
CA THR A 222 12.72 -3.30 -18.21
C THR A 222 11.44 -4.12 -17.89
N PRO A 223 10.38 -3.93 -18.69
CA PRO A 223 9.13 -4.64 -18.46
C PRO A 223 9.28 -6.14 -18.75
N VAL A 224 8.90 -6.96 -17.78
CA VAL A 224 8.71 -8.40 -17.99
C VAL A 224 7.44 -8.60 -18.80
N ARG A 225 7.54 -9.35 -19.90
CA ARG A 225 6.42 -9.63 -20.81
C ARG A 225 5.67 -10.89 -20.40
N GLU A 226 6.38 -11.87 -19.82
CA GLU A 226 5.84 -13.18 -19.48
C GLU A 226 6.72 -13.88 -18.45
N VAL A 227 6.11 -14.65 -17.56
CA VAL A 227 6.78 -15.67 -16.74
C VAL A 227 6.85 -16.96 -17.58
N VAL A 228 8.04 -17.44 -17.83
CA VAL A 228 8.27 -18.67 -18.61
C VAL A 228 7.98 -19.88 -17.72
N ILE A 229 6.98 -20.67 -18.09
CA ILE A 229 6.56 -21.88 -17.38
C ILE A 229 6.88 -23.11 -18.23
N GLU A 230 7.65 -24.03 -17.68
CA GLU A 230 7.99 -25.30 -18.32
C GLU A 230 7.64 -26.46 -17.34
N ASN A 231 6.87 -27.41 -17.78
CA ASN A 231 6.42 -28.58 -17.00
C ASN A 231 5.81 -28.19 -15.64
N GLY A 232 4.94 -27.16 -15.61
CA GLY A 232 4.27 -26.68 -14.40
C GLY A 232 5.17 -25.88 -13.45
N ARG A 233 6.38 -25.52 -13.88
CA ARG A 233 7.36 -24.76 -13.10
C ARG A 233 7.71 -23.44 -13.78
N ALA A 234 7.76 -22.35 -13.02
CA ALA A 234 8.37 -21.10 -13.46
C ALA A 234 9.88 -21.22 -13.47
N VAL A 235 10.49 -20.98 -14.64
CA VAL A 235 11.94 -21.17 -14.88
C VAL A 235 12.64 -19.89 -15.30
N GLY A 236 11.91 -18.80 -15.55
CA GLY A 236 12.51 -17.55 -15.97
C GLY A 236 11.49 -16.48 -16.35
N VAL A 237 12.02 -15.37 -16.83
CA VAL A 237 11.26 -14.21 -17.34
C VAL A 237 11.57 -13.97 -18.81
N ARG A 238 10.55 -13.59 -19.57
CA ARG A 238 10.71 -13.13 -20.97
C ARG A 238 10.80 -11.61 -20.99
N LEU A 239 11.89 -11.12 -21.49
CA LEU A 239 12.16 -9.70 -21.72
C LEU A 239 12.10 -9.37 -23.21
N ALA A 240 12.36 -8.14 -23.58
CA ALA A 240 12.40 -7.70 -24.98
C ALA A 240 13.55 -8.37 -25.78
N ASP A 241 14.67 -8.64 -25.12
CA ASP A 241 15.91 -9.16 -25.68
C ASP A 241 16.09 -10.68 -25.50
N GLY A 242 15.09 -11.38 -24.92
CA GLY A 242 15.12 -12.82 -24.74
C GLY A 242 14.64 -13.30 -23.39
N VAL A 243 14.96 -14.55 -23.09
CA VAL A 243 14.60 -15.20 -21.83
C VAL A 243 15.78 -15.20 -20.86
N ARG A 244 15.53 -14.83 -19.60
CA ARG A 244 16.47 -14.98 -18.48
C ARG A 244 15.95 -16.06 -17.55
N ARG A 245 16.83 -17.00 -17.17
CA ARG A 245 16.46 -18.15 -16.30
C ARG A 245 16.89 -17.91 -14.86
N PHE A 246 16.09 -18.43 -13.92
CA PHE A 246 16.26 -18.25 -12.49
C PHE A 246 15.83 -19.53 -11.74
N ASP A 247 16.35 -19.71 -10.52
CA ASP A 247 16.00 -20.84 -9.63
C ASP A 247 14.55 -20.68 -9.10
N ALA A 248 14.11 -19.43 -8.84
CA ALA A 248 12.75 -19.08 -8.46
C ALA A 248 12.40 -17.65 -8.86
N LEU A 249 11.11 -17.37 -8.88
CA LEU A 249 10.57 -16.07 -9.23
C LEU A 249 9.61 -15.58 -8.14
N ALA A 250 9.60 -14.27 -7.89
CA ALA A 250 8.59 -13.59 -7.08
C ALA A 250 7.93 -12.48 -7.92
N VAL A 251 6.61 -12.37 -7.81
CA VAL A 251 5.83 -11.32 -8.45
C VAL A 251 5.25 -10.43 -7.34
N THR A 252 5.44 -9.11 -7.45
CA THR A 252 5.01 -8.14 -6.42
C THR A 252 4.00 -7.13 -6.93
N MET A 253 3.28 -7.48 -7.98
CA MET A 253 2.23 -6.64 -8.56
C MET A 253 0.83 -7.17 -8.22
N GLN A 254 -0.17 -6.38 -8.57
CA GLN A 254 -1.57 -6.72 -8.34
C GLN A 254 -2.00 -7.94 -9.14
N ALA A 255 -2.87 -8.77 -8.56
CA ALA A 255 -3.31 -10.04 -9.15
C ALA A 255 -3.84 -9.94 -10.60
N PRO A 256 -4.65 -8.92 -10.98
CA PRO A 256 -5.10 -8.76 -12.37
C PRO A 256 -3.97 -8.42 -13.36
N ILE A 257 -2.86 -7.84 -12.90
CA ILE A 257 -1.67 -7.62 -13.75
C ILE A 257 -0.88 -8.92 -13.85
N PHE A 258 -0.66 -9.61 -12.73
CA PHE A 258 0.03 -10.88 -12.67
C PHE A 258 -0.63 -11.94 -13.57
N GLN A 259 -1.96 -12.03 -13.58
CA GLN A 259 -2.73 -12.92 -14.45
C GLN A 259 -2.26 -12.86 -15.92
N ARG A 260 -1.90 -11.68 -16.41
CA ARG A 260 -1.48 -11.45 -17.80
C ARG A 260 -0.06 -11.93 -18.07
N LEU A 261 0.77 -12.04 -17.03
CA LEU A 261 2.17 -12.47 -17.17
C LEU A 261 2.34 -14.00 -17.19
N ILE A 262 1.29 -14.76 -16.93
CA ILE A 262 1.30 -16.23 -16.85
C ILE A 262 0.37 -16.88 -17.90
N PRO A 263 0.50 -16.58 -19.20
CA PRO A 263 -0.39 -17.15 -20.22
C PRO A 263 -0.32 -18.67 -20.28
N GLY A 264 0.81 -19.27 -19.88
CA GLY A 264 1.01 -20.73 -19.81
C GLY A 264 0.49 -21.40 -18.53
N ALA A 265 -0.13 -20.65 -17.60
CA ALA A 265 -0.75 -21.23 -16.42
C ALA A 265 -2.15 -21.78 -16.70
N ALA A 266 -2.65 -22.65 -15.81
CA ALA A 266 -4.00 -23.19 -15.88
C ALA A 266 -5.05 -22.06 -15.89
N GLU A 267 -6.09 -22.22 -16.70
CA GLU A 267 -7.10 -21.16 -16.94
C GLU A 267 -7.91 -20.85 -15.68
N ASP A 268 -8.24 -21.85 -14.85
CA ASP A 268 -8.93 -21.69 -13.58
C ASP A 268 -8.13 -20.81 -12.59
N TYR A 269 -6.82 -21.00 -12.51
CA TYR A 269 -5.97 -20.15 -11.66
C TYR A 269 -5.88 -18.71 -12.19
N ARG A 270 -5.80 -18.55 -13.51
CA ARG A 270 -5.81 -17.23 -14.13
C ARG A 270 -7.14 -16.51 -13.89
N ALA A 271 -8.25 -17.22 -14.06
CA ALA A 271 -9.59 -16.71 -13.78
C ALA A 271 -9.75 -16.32 -12.30
N PHE A 272 -9.23 -17.12 -11.37
CA PHE A 272 -9.20 -16.83 -9.95
C PHE A 272 -8.46 -15.50 -9.64
N LEU A 273 -7.27 -15.31 -10.19
CA LEU A 273 -6.52 -14.06 -10.02
C LEU A 273 -7.26 -12.84 -10.56
N GLY A 274 -7.99 -13.02 -11.66
CA GLY A 274 -8.78 -11.97 -12.30
C GLY A 274 -9.99 -11.50 -11.48
N GLN A 275 -10.43 -12.28 -10.49
CA GLN A 275 -11.54 -11.93 -9.60
C GLN A 275 -11.15 -10.94 -8.49
N THR A 276 -9.85 -10.75 -8.25
CA THR A 276 -9.39 -9.80 -7.23
C THR A 276 -9.69 -8.37 -7.68
N GLU A 277 -10.61 -7.72 -7.00
CA GLU A 277 -11.01 -6.34 -7.27
C GLU A 277 -10.14 -5.34 -6.49
N TYR A 278 -10.00 -4.14 -7.05
CA TYR A 278 -9.27 -3.04 -6.44
C TYR A 278 -10.01 -1.72 -6.60
N LEU A 279 -9.95 -0.88 -5.57
CA LEU A 279 -10.20 0.54 -5.76
C LEU A 279 -9.04 1.16 -6.53
N GLY A 280 -9.39 1.99 -7.49
CA GLY A 280 -8.46 2.93 -8.09
C GLY A 280 -8.44 4.26 -7.34
N ILE A 281 -7.66 5.20 -7.85
CA ILE A 281 -7.59 6.56 -7.32
C ILE A 281 -7.39 7.58 -8.44
N VAL A 282 -8.04 8.71 -8.30
CA VAL A 282 -7.69 9.98 -8.96
C VAL A 282 -7.24 10.92 -7.85
N CYS A 283 -5.98 11.31 -7.84
CA CYS A 283 -5.39 12.06 -6.74
C CYS A 283 -4.64 13.28 -7.27
N PRO A 284 -5.30 14.44 -7.38
CA PRO A 284 -4.58 15.67 -7.60
C PRO A 284 -3.66 16.02 -6.44
N VAL A 285 -2.48 16.53 -6.80
CA VAL A 285 -1.55 17.20 -5.89
C VAL A 285 -1.63 18.70 -6.22
N VAL A 286 -2.08 19.48 -5.27
CA VAL A 286 -2.16 20.94 -5.37
C VAL A 286 -0.98 21.51 -4.60
N VAL A 287 -0.08 22.17 -5.32
CA VAL A 287 1.11 22.81 -4.75
C VAL A 287 0.79 24.28 -4.56
N LEU A 288 0.85 24.75 -3.31
CA LEU A 288 0.45 26.10 -2.90
C LEU A 288 1.65 26.93 -2.44
N ASP A 289 1.49 28.25 -2.47
CA ASP A 289 2.47 29.20 -1.92
C ASP A 289 2.32 29.45 -0.41
N ARG A 290 1.21 28.99 0.18
CA ARG A 290 0.90 29.10 1.62
C ARG A 290 0.05 27.93 2.10
N PRO A 291 -0.04 27.69 3.43
CA PRO A 291 -0.87 26.64 3.99
C PRO A 291 -2.35 26.83 3.62
N LEU A 292 -3.06 25.70 3.40
CA LEU A 292 -4.49 25.72 3.12
C LEU A 292 -5.31 25.71 4.43
N THR A 293 -5.04 24.76 5.33
CA THR A 293 -5.87 24.51 6.52
C THR A 293 -5.06 24.37 7.81
N GLY A 294 -3.84 23.89 7.72
CA GLY A 294 -3.02 23.49 8.85
C GLY A 294 -3.50 22.18 9.53
N TYR A 295 -4.45 21.47 8.92
CA TYR A 295 -4.81 20.09 9.30
C TYR A 295 -4.08 19.11 8.39
N TRP A 296 -3.49 18.08 8.97
CA TRP A 296 -2.95 16.99 8.17
C TRP A 296 -4.05 16.32 7.34
N THR A 297 -5.17 15.98 8.00
CA THR A 297 -6.28 15.33 7.32
C THR A 297 -7.61 15.99 7.68
N LEU A 298 -8.37 16.39 6.67
CA LEU A 298 -9.78 16.68 6.80
C LEU A 298 -10.58 15.59 6.09
N ASN A 299 -11.32 14.80 6.87
CA ASN A 299 -12.27 13.84 6.34
C ASN A 299 -13.50 14.58 5.80
N ILE A 300 -13.86 14.31 4.57
CA ILE A 300 -15.03 14.95 3.95
C ILE A 300 -16.28 14.11 4.25
N THR A 301 -17.25 14.75 4.90
CA THR A 301 -18.58 14.17 5.16
C THR A 301 -19.69 14.94 4.44
N ASP A 302 -19.31 15.70 3.42
CA ASP A 302 -20.18 16.51 2.57
C ASP A 302 -20.20 15.92 1.15
N GLU A 303 -21.34 15.38 0.75
CA GLU A 303 -21.50 14.69 -0.53
C GLU A 303 -21.38 15.62 -1.75
N SER A 304 -21.45 16.96 -1.55
CA SER A 304 -21.25 17.95 -2.62
C SER A 304 -19.78 18.12 -3.02
N VAL A 305 -18.85 17.55 -2.24
CA VAL A 305 -17.41 17.61 -2.49
C VAL A 305 -16.97 16.34 -3.21
N PRO A 306 -16.27 16.44 -4.36
CA PRO A 306 -15.96 15.27 -5.19
C PRO A 306 -14.85 14.36 -4.65
N PHE A 307 -14.04 14.82 -3.69
CA PHE A 307 -12.90 14.08 -3.15
C PHE A 307 -13.16 13.58 -1.72
N THR A 308 -12.44 12.53 -1.34
CA THR A 308 -12.61 11.78 -0.07
C THR A 308 -12.08 12.57 1.13
N GLY A 309 -11.04 13.38 0.91
CA GLY A 309 -10.36 14.12 1.98
C GLY A 309 -9.47 15.23 1.44
N VAL A 310 -9.06 16.11 2.33
CA VAL A 310 -7.98 17.09 2.11
C VAL A 310 -6.80 16.63 2.97
N ILE A 311 -5.71 16.23 2.32
CA ILE A 311 -4.50 15.73 2.99
C ILE A 311 -3.39 16.76 2.78
N GLU A 312 -3.20 17.64 3.74
CA GLU A 312 -2.14 18.66 3.71
C GLU A 312 -0.89 18.11 4.39
N THR A 313 0.00 17.47 3.60
CA THR A 313 1.19 16.81 4.14
C THR A 313 2.17 17.80 4.76
N THR A 314 2.24 19.02 4.28
CA THR A 314 3.05 20.08 4.87
C THR A 314 2.50 20.68 6.17
N ALA A 315 1.38 20.17 6.69
CA ALA A 315 0.98 20.38 8.07
C ALA A 315 1.92 19.65 9.08
N TYR A 316 2.63 18.59 8.64
CA TYR A 316 3.62 17.88 9.45
C TYR A 316 5.00 17.74 8.78
N ILE A 317 5.09 17.85 7.45
CA ILE A 317 6.36 17.95 6.72
C ILE A 317 6.77 19.42 6.67
N ASP A 318 8.00 19.72 7.06
CA ASP A 318 8.52 21.07 6.94
C ASP A 318 8.64 21.47 5.45
N PRO A 319 8.07 22.60 5.01
CA PRO A 319 8.15 23.04 3.62
C PRO A 319 9.58 23.11 3.06
N GLN A 320 10.61 23.33 3.89
CA GLN A 320 12.01 23.33 3.46
C GLN A 320 12.44 22.01 2.79
N TYR A 321 11.82 20.87 3.15
CA TYR A 321 12.11 19.56 2.57
C TYR A 321 11.41 19.31 1.22
N VAL A 322 10.51 20.20 0.84
CA VAL A 322 9.71 20.10 -0.39
C VAL A 322 9.75 21.42 -1.20
N GLY A 323 10.93 22.06 -1.28
CA GLY A 323 11.16 23.26 -2.08
C GLY A 323 10.50 24.53 -1.55
N GLY A 324 10.08 24.59 -0.29
CA GLY A 324 9.35 25.72 0.29
C GLY A 324 7.86 25.72 -0.05
N HIS A 325 7.37 24.68 -0.72
CA HIS A 325 5.98 24.54 -1.13
C HIS A 325 5.07 24.03 0.00
N HIS A 326 3.76 24.27 -0.15
CA HIS A 326 2.72 23.63 0.65
C HIS A 326 1.97 22.62 -0.21
N LEU A 327 1.96 21.35 0.23
CA LEU A 327 1.44 20.23 -0.54
C LEU A 327 0.10 19.76 -0.01
N VAL A 328 -0.90 19.75 -0.88
CA VAL A 328 -2.25 19.28 -0.59
C VAL A 328 -2.64 18.19 -1.58
N TYR A 329 -2.91 16.99 -1.08
CA TYR A 329 -3.41 15.86 -1.86
C TYR A 329 -4.94 15.79 -1.71
N LEU A 330 -5.64 15.62 -2.81
CA LEU A 330 -7.10 15.60 -2.85
C LEU A 330 -7.61 14.31 -3.49
N PRO A 331 -7.51 13.17 -2.77
CA PRO A 331 -7.83 11.86 -3.31
C PRO A 331 -9.33 11.68 -3.57
N LYS A 332 -9.66 11.11 -4.72
CA LYS A 332 -10.94 10.47 -5.03
C LYS A 332 -10.68 9.00 -5.31
N TYR A 333 -11.08 8.13 -4.39
CA TYR A 333 -11.08 6.70 -4.67
C TYR A 333 -12.17 6.36 -5.68
N THR A 334 -11.92 5.39 -6.52
CA THR A 334 -12.77 5.04 -7.65
C THR A 334 -13.04 3.54 -7.68
N ALA A 335 -14.30 3.17 -7.79
CA ALA A 335 -14.69 1.78 -8.04
C ALA A 335 -14.21 1.32 -9.43
N PRO A 336 -14.10 -0.01 -9.68
CA PRO A 336 -13.85 -0.51 -11.02
C PRO A 336 -14.85 0.06 -12.04
N GLY A 337 -14.34 0.58 -13.15
CA GLY A 337 -15.18 1.18 -14.20
C GLY A 337 -15.71 2.60 -13.92
N SER A 338 -15.34 3.21 -12.80
CA SER A 338 -15.76 4.58 -12.43
C SER A 338 -15.42 5.61 -13.52
N PRO A 339 -16.36 6.49 -13.89
CA PRO A 339 -16.13 7.52 -14.90
C PRO A 339 -15.07 8.55 -14.48
N TRP A 340 -14.74 8.66 -13.19
CA TRP A 340 -13.69 9.54 -12.69
C TRP A 340 -12.31 9.24 -13.29
N GLN A 341 -12.02 7.99 -13.61
CA GLN A 341 -10.77 7.58 -14.24
C GLN A 341 -10.61 8.08 -15.69
N GLN A 342 -11.72 8.47 -16.33
CA GLN A 342 -11.75 8.88 -17.73
C GLN A 342 -11.78 10.42 -17.90
N LYS A 343 -12.05 11.17 -16.82
CA LYS A 343 -12.05 12.63 -16.87
C LYS A 343 -10.67 13.16 -17.22
N THR A 344 -10.63 14.20 -18.03
CA THR A 344 -9.38 14.89 -18.37
C THR A 344 -8.80 15.63 -17.14
N ASP A 345 -7.50 15.94 -17.18
CA ASP A 345 -6.86 16.70 -16.11
C ASP A 345 -7.48 18.08 -15.93
N ALA A 346 -7.88 18.73 -17.04
CA ALA A 346 -8.53 20.03 -17.01
C ALA A 346 -9.91 19.97 -16.31
N GLU A 347 -10.72 18.93 -16.58
CA GLU A 347 -12.00 18.73 -15.89
C GLU A 347 -11.82 18.50 -14.40
N ILE A 348 -10.84 17.68 -14.03
CA ILE A 348 -10.49 17.42 -12.63
C ILE A 348 -10.03 18.71 -11.97
N GLN A 349 -9.12 19.44 -12.59
CA GLN A 349 -8.61 20.71 -12.06
C GLN A 349 -9.74 21.70 -11.78
N GLU A 350 -10.64 21.91 -12.75
CA GLU A 350 -11.74 22.84 -12.59
C GLU A 350 -12.69 22.44 -11.44
N LEU A 351 -13.11 21.17 -11.40
CA LEU A 351 -14.00 20.65 -10.36
C LEU A 351 -13.38 20.73 -8.96
N TRP A 352 -12.09 20.41 -8.83
CA TRP A 352 -11.40 20.42 -7.55
C TRP A 352 -11.14 21.85 -7.05
N LEU A 353 -10.66 22.75 -7.92
CA LEU A 353 -10.42 24.14 -7.54
C LEU A 353 -11.72 24.85 -7.18
N ALA A 354 -12.79 24.67 -7.95
CA ALA A 354 -14.11 25.21 -7.61
C ALA A 354 -14.63 24.68 -6.26
N SER A 355 -14.30 23.42 -5.91
CA SER A 355 -14.65 22.85 -4.62
C SER A 355 -13.83 23.46 -3.48
N LEU A 356 -12.53 23.69 -3.67
CA LEU A 356 -11.68 24.37 -2.69
C LEU A 356 -12.13 25.81 -2.45
N GLU A 357 -12.52 26.55 -3.49
CA GLU A 357 -13.06 27.92 -3.37
C GLU A 357 -14.34 27.95 -2.52
N ARG A 358 -15.23 26.97 -2.70
CA ARG A 358 -16.45 26.85 -1.88
C ARG A 358 -16.16 26.42 -0.44
N MET A 359 -15.18 25.54 -0.25
CA MET A 359 -14.83 25.00 1.08
C MET A 359 -14.07 26.01 1.93
N PHE A 360 -13.18 26.77 1.33
CA PHE A 360 -12.23 27.62 2.03
C PHE A 360 -12.31 29.05 1.51
N PRO A 361 -13.05 29.96 2.18
CA PRO A 361 -13.26 31.36 1.70
C PRO A 361 -11.97 32.17 1.53
N ARG A 362 -10.86 31.73 2.12
CA ARG A 362 -9.53 32.38 1.99
C ARG A 362 -8.67 31.79 0.88
N PHE A 363 -9.11 30.70 0.26
CA PHE A 363 -8.41 30.10 -0.87
C PHE A 363 -8.74 30.89 -2.15
N ALA A 364 -7.73 31.13 -2.96
CA ALA A 364 -7.86 31.68 -4.29
C ALA A 364 -6.95 30.93 -5.27
N ARG A 365 -7.34 30.85 -6.53
CA ARG A 365 -6.60 30.06 -7.55
C ARG A 365 -5.21 30.59 -7.84
N ASP A 366 -4.94 31.85 -7.59
CA ASP A 366 -3.61 32.49 -7.75
C ASP A 366 -2.57 31.96 -6.75
N GLN A 367 -3.01 31.30 -5.66
CA GLN A 367 -2.14 30.62 -4.70
C GLN A 367 -1.61 29.29 -5.22
N VAL A 368 -2.20 28.76 -6.30
CA VAL A 368 -1.80 27.45 -6.88
C VAL A 368 -0.59 27.64 -7.79
N ARG A 369 0.52 27.05 -7.39
CA ARG A 369 1.76 27.00 -8.19
C ARG A 369 1.69 25.93 -9.25
N TYR A 370 1.29 24.70 -8.82
CA TYR A 370 1.15 23.55 -9.70
C TYR A 370 -0.10 22.76 -9.32
N PHE A 371 -0.76 22.18 -10.32
CA PHE A 371 -1.85 21.24 -10.16
C PHE A 371 -1.56 20.02 -11.03
N LEU A 372 -1.32 18.87 -10.40
CA LEU A 372 -0.87 17.64 -11.06
C LEU A 372 -1.85 16.53 -10.73
N VAL A 373 -2.32 15.80 -11.73
CA VAL A 373 -3.31 14.74 -11.55
C VAL A 373 -2.66 13.38 -11.72
N HIS A 374 -2.71 12.57 -10.68
CA HIS A 374 -2.26 11.18 -10.70
C HIS A 374 -3.45 10.23 -10.69
N ARG A 375 -3.34 9.16 -11.46
CA ARG A 375 -4.34 8.10 -11.56
C ARG A 375 -3.68 6.75 -11.42
N GLU A 376 -4.31 5.88 -10.62
CA GLU A 376 -3.95 4.47 -10.58
C GLU A 376 -5.23 3.64 -10.49
N ARG A 377 -5.21 2.48 -11.17
CA ARG A 377 -6.39 1.59 -11.22
C ARG A 377 -6.43 0.58 -10.08
N TYR A 378 -5.28 0.21 -9.55
CA TYR A 378 -5.13 -0.87 -8.59
C TYR A 378 -4.37 -0.39 -7.36
N VAL A 379 -5.08 0.27 -6.43
CA VAL A 379 -4.46 0.90 -5.24
C VAL A 379 -4.77 0.11 -3.97
N GLU A 380 -6.05 -0.10 -3.69
CA GLU A 380 -6.47 -0.80 -2.49
C GLU A 380 -7.35 -2.00 -2.85
N PRO A 381 -6.96 -3.22 -2.43
CA PRO A 381 -7.77 -4.41 -2.71
C PRO A 381 -9.12 -4.31 -2.01
N LEU A 382 -10.17 -4.75 -2.69
CA LEU A 382 -11.52 -4.86 -2.16
C LEU A 382 -11.74 -6.27 -1.64
N HIS A 383 -11.99 -6.38 -0.34
CA HIS A 383 -12.37 -7.63 0.29
C HIS A 383 -13.88 -7.63 0.50
N ARG A 384 -14.54 -8.71 0.11
CA ARG A 384 -15.98 -8.91 0.24
C ARG A 384 -16.31 -9.71 1.49
N LEU A 385 -17.59 -9.73 1.88
CA LEU A 385 -18.07 -10.58 2.97
C LEU A 385 -17.67 -12.05 2.72
N ASN A 386 -17.12 -12.70 3.75
CA ASN A 386 -16.61 -14.08 3.68
C ASN A 386 -15.61 -14.32 2.54
N GLY A 387 -14.83 -13.29 2.18
CA GLY A 387 -13.97 -13.30 0.99
C GLY A 387 -12.54 -13.79 1.21
N THR A 388 -12.19 -14.36 2.37
CA THR A 388 -10.82 -14.82 2.66
C THR A 388 -10.35 -15.88 1.65
N ASP A 389 -11.22 -16.79 1.22
CA ASP A 389 -10.90 -17.82 0.23
C ASP A 389 -10.63 -17.25 -1.17
N ALA A 390 -11.07 -16.02 -1.45
CA ALA A 390 -10.79 -15.32 -2.70
C ALA A 390 -9.45 -14.58 -2.69
N ILE A 391 -8.71 -14.57 -1.58
CA ILE A 391 -7.40 -13.94 -1.49
C ILE A 391 -6.35 -14.92 -2.05
N PRO A 392 -5.57 -14.51 -3.07
CA PRO A 392 -4.55 -15.39 -3.64
C PRO A 392 -3.46 -15.69 -2.62
N GLY A 393 -3.04 -16.95 -2.53
CA GLY A 393 -1.96 -17.36 -1.62
C GLY A 393 -0.59 -16.81 -2.04
N VAL A 394 0.33 -16.69 -1.07
CA VAL A 394 1.73 -16.33 -1.34
C VAL A 394 2.40 -17.42 -2.18
N GLN A 395 2.19 -18.69 -1.84
CA GLN A 395 2.62 -19.82 -2.66
C GLN A 395 1.59 -20.02 -3.79
N THR A 396 2.07 -19.95 -5.03
CA THR A 396 1.22 -20.20 -6.19
C THR A 396 1.18 -21.70 -6.53
N PRO A 397 0.18 -22.18 -7.29
CA PRO A 397 0.16 -23.55 -7.80
C PRO A 397 1.27 -23.82 -8.83
N ILE A 398 1.99 -22.79 -9.29
CA ILE A 398 3.10 -22.89 -10.23
C ILE A 398 4.39 -23.08 -9.42
N ALA A 399 5.02 -24.23 -9.53
CA ALA A 399 6.26 -24.50 -8.80
C ALA A 399 7.33 -23.44 -9.12
N GLY A 400 8.03 -22.95 -8.10
CA GLY A 400 9.08 -21.93 -8.29
C GLY A 400 8.58 -20.50 -8.46
N LEU A 401 7.28 -20.25 -8.31
CA LEU A 401 6.67 -18.91 -8.43
C LEU A 401 5.96 -18.53 -7.13
N THR A 402 6.32 -17.37 -6.60
CA THR A 402 5.72 -16.77 -5.40
C THR A 402 4.98 -15.50 -5.80
N LEU A 403 3.79 -15.27 -5.24
CA LEU A 403 3.06 -14.02 -5.36
C LEU A 403 3.10 -13.28 -4.03
N CYS A 404 3.59 -12.04 -4.03
CA CYS A 404 3.60 -11.16 -2.88
C CYS A 404 2.87 -9.87 -3.25
N THR A 405 1.59 -9.73 -2.86
CA THR A 405 0.74 -8.62 -3.30
C THR A 405 -0.06 -8.03 -2.15
N THR A 406 -0.48 -6.78 -2.31
CA THR A 406 -1.28 -6.07 -1.31
C THR A 406 -2.62 -6.73 -1.01
N ALA A 407 -3.19 -7.52 -1.92
CA ALA A 407 -4.40 -8.27 -1.67
C ALA A 407 -4.29 -9.26 -0.49
N GLN A 408 -3.07 -9.71 -0.19
CA GLN A 408 -2.76 -10.63 0.91
C GLN A 408 -2.63 -9.92 2.27
N ILE A 409 -2.65 -8.59 2.26
CA ILE A 409 -2.59 -7.79 3.49
C ILE A 409 -4.02 -7.62 4.03
N TYR A 410 -4.54 -8.68 4.63
CA TYR A 410 -5.88 -8.73 5.19
C TYR A 410 -5.84 -9.36 6.58
N PRO A 411 -6.58 -8.85 7.56
CA PRO A 411 -7.47 -7.68 7.54
C PRO A 411 -6.78 -6.33 7.77
N ALA A 412 -5.44 -6.29 7.76
CA ALA A 412 -4.67 -5.07 7.99
C ALA A 412 -4.86 -4.05 6.85
N LEU A 413 -4.51 -2.79 7.14
CA LEU A 413 -4.47 -1.74 6.13
C LEU A 413 -3.26 -1.89 5.22
N THR A 414 -3.43 -1.62 3.93
CA THR A 414 -2.32 -1.48 2.99
C THR A 414 -1.60 -0.14 3.24
N ASN A 415 -0.40 -0.21 3.80
CA ASN A 415 0.47 0.93 4.10
C ASN A 415 1.93 0.48 4.19
N GLY A 416 2.88 1.39 4.43
CA GLY A 416 4.31 1.08 4.51
C GLY A 416 4.64 0.00 5.53
N GLU A 417 4.03 0.03 6.71
CA GLU A 417 4.23 -0.95 7.79
C GLU A 417 3.82 -2.37 7.37
N SER A 418 2.58 -2.52 6.90
CA SER A 418 2.04 -3.84 6.53
C SER A 418 2.70 -4.40 5.26
N VAL A 419 3.09 -3.55 4.32
CA VAL A 419 3.86 -3.95 3.14
C VAL A 419 5.24 -4.44 3.53
N THR A 420 5.95 -3.74 4.42
CA THR A 420 7.27 -4.15 4.93
C THR A 420 7.19 -5.51 5.62
N ARG A 421 6.24 -5.68 6.56
CA ARG A 421 6.02 -6.94 7.27
C ARG A 421 5.69 -8.08 6.31
N HIS A 422 4.82 -7.83 5.33
CA HIS A 422 4.40 -8.86 4.36
C HIS A 422 5.56 -9.28 3.45
N ALA A 423 6.38 -8.34 2.99
CA ALA A 423 7.56 -8.62 2.18
C ALA A 423 8.62 -9.42 2.95
N GLU A 424 8.84 -9.12 4.24
CA GLU A 424 9.72 -9.88 5.13
C GLU A 424 9.25 -11.33 5.26
N SER A 425 7.97 -11.55 5.58
CA SER A 425 7.38 -12.89 5.70
C SER A 425 7.43 -13.67 4.37
N ALA A 426 7.17 -13.00 3.24
CA ALA A 426 7.26 -13.63 1.92
C ALA A 426 8.71 -14.02 1.56
N ALA A 427 9.70 -13.23 1.97
CA ALA A 427 11.12 -13.57 1.80
C ALA A 427 11.50 -14.84 2.55
N GLU A 428 11.01 -15.00 3.79
CA GLU A 428 11.25 -16.21 4.59
C GLU A 428 10.61 -17.45 3.96
N LEU A 429 9.36 -17.33 3.49
CA LEU A 429 8.68 -18.44 2.81
C LEU A 429 9.41 -18.87 1.53
N LEU A 430 9.85 -17.90 0.72
CA LEU A 430 10.58 -18.17 -0.52
C LEU A 430 11.94 -18.81 -0.22
N LEU A 431 12.69 -18.29 0.75
CA LEU A 431 13.98 -18.84 1.15
C LEU A 431 13.86 -20.29 1.65
N ASN A 432 12.89 -20.58 2.52
CA ASN A 432 12.64 -21.92 3.01
C ASN A 432 12.31 -22.89 1.85
N GLY A 433 11.52 -22.46 0.88
CA GLY A 433 11.23 -23.24 -0.32
C GLY A 433 12.47 -23.50 -1.20
N LEU A 434 13.40 -22.55 -1.27
CA LEU A 434 14.66 -22.71 -2.01
C LEU A 434 15.61 -23.68 -1.30
N LEU A 435 15.75 -23.58 0.02
CA LEU A 435 16.62 -24.44 0.83
C LEU A 435 16.14 -25.90 0.84
N ALA A 436 14.83 -26.12 0.99
CA ALA A 436 14.24 -27.46 0.93
C ALA A 436 14.51 -28.15 -0.41
N ARG A 437 14.51 -27.43 -1.51
CA ARG A 437 14.83 -27.99 -2.85
C ARG A 437 16.30 -28.33 -3.00
N ARG A 438 17.19 -27.55 -2.40
CA ARG A 438 18.63 -27.81 -2.46
C ARG A 438 18.97 -29.07 -1.73
N SER A 439 18.40 -29.30 -0.53
CA SER A 439 18.62 -30.54 0.22
C SER A 439 18.19 -31.80 -0.56
N VAL A 440 17.01 -31.76 -1.19
CA VAL A 440 16.52 -32.85 -2.04
C VAL A 440 17.44 -33.09 -3.25
N ALA A 441 17.95 -32.05 -3.89
CA ALA A 441 18.85 -32.17 -5.02
C ALA A 441 20.23 -32.76 -4.59
N ASP A 442 20.75 -32.33 -3.44
CA ASP A 442 21.99 -32.83 -2.87
C ASP A 442 21.84 -34.31 -2.46
N ASP A 443 20.73 -34.74 -1.86
CA ASP A 443 20.42 -36.12 -1.51
C ASP A 443 20.32 -37.03 -2.77
N VAL A 444 19.69 -36.56 -3.84
CA VAL A 444 19.59 -37.27 -5.12
C VAL A 444 20.97 -37.39 -5.78
N ALA A 445 21.80 -36.35 -5.71
CA ALA A 445 23.15 -36.37 -6.27
C ALA A 445 24.05 -37.35 -5.52
N MET A 446 23.89 -37.49 -4.19
CA MET A 446 24.64 -38.46 -3.38
C MET A 446 24.13 -39.91 -3.55
N ALA A 447 22.86 -40.08 -3.93
CA ALA A 447 22.26 -41.39 -4.18
C ALA A 447 22.58 -41.98 -5.56
N THR A 448 23.21 -41.21 -6.46
CA THR A 448 23.59 -41.71 -7.80
C THR A 448 24.88 -42.56 -7.66
N PRO A 449 24.88 -43.87 -7.94
CA PRO A 449 26.08 -44.71 -7.79
C PRO A 449 27.18 -44.25 -8.75
N VAL A 450 28.37 -44.03 -8.27
CA VAL A 450 29.57 -43.89 -9.10
C VAL A 450 29.72 -45.17 -9.90
N ALA A 451 29.66 -45.10 -11.23
CA ALA A 451 29.89 -46.28 -12.08
C ALA A 451 31.27 -46.91 -11.77
N PRO A 452 31.39 -48.25 -11.64
CA PRO A 452 32.66 -48.86 -11.37
C PRO A 452 33.63 -48.58 -12.54
N LEU A 453 34.84 -48.14 -12.20
CA LEU A 453 35.96 -48.04 -13.12
C LEU A 453 36.22 -49.41 -13.71
N ASP A 454 36.04 -49.59 -15.03
CA ASP A 454 36.37 -50.79 -15.78
C ASP A 454 37.84 -51.16 -15.52
N SER A 455 38.05 -52.38 -15.07
CA SER A 455 39.36 -53.00 -14.87
C SER A 455 40.12 -53.03 -16.20
N VAL A 456 41.26 -52.34 -16.23
CA VAL A 456 42.24 -52.44 -17.34
C VAL A 456 42.73 -53.89 -17.37
N ALA A 457 42.39 -54.63 -18.42
CA ALA A 457 42.90 -55.96 -18.72
C ALA A 457 44.41 -55.86 -19.06
N VAL A 458 45.20 -56.42 -18.21
CA VAL A 458 46.62 -56.68 -18.50
C VAL A 458 46.70 -57.90 -19.43
N THR A 459 46.97 -57.69 -20.68
CA THR A 459 47.35 -58.74 -21.61
C THR A 459 48.87 -58.99 -21.54
N ARG A 460 49.21 -60.24 -21.40
CA ARG A 460 50.59 -60.77 -21.53
C ARG A 460 51.08 -60.73 -22.95
#